data_fb263f743dece5a10501790905e07e8b
#
_entry.id   fb263f743dece5a10501790905e07e8b
#
_cell.length_a   1.000
_cell.length_b   1.000
_cell.length_c   1.000
_cell.angle_alpha   90.00
_cell.angle_beta   90.00
_cell.angle_gamma   90.00
#
_symmetry.space_group_name_H-M   'P 1'
#
loop_
_entity.id
_entity.type
_entity.pdbx_description
1 polymer ?
#
loop_
_entity_poly.entity_id
_entity_poly.type
_entity_poly.pdbx_seq_one_letter_code
_entity_poly.pdbx_strand_id
1 'polypeptide(L)'
;MKAIILLFDSLNKNYLPPYGDLLTKAPNFQRLAAHAATFDNSYVGSMPCMPARRELHTGRYNFLHREWGPLEPFDDSMPELLKKAGIYTHLISDHLHYWEDGGGNYHNRYSSWDVVRGQEGDHWKASVGEPPIPEVLRVPQKQTGGGVSGLWRHDWANREYIQQEADFPQTKVFDAGCDFIHKNHAEDNWLLQVETFDPHEPFYTTEEYLSLYDDEWQGPHYDWPRGKVSESEEAIAHIRCRYRALVSMCDRNLGRILDLMDEHDLWRDTMLIVGTDHGFLLGEHGWWAKNQMPYYNEVANNPLFIWDPRSAVCGARRQSLVQMIDWAPTLLDYFQQPILADMQGQPLAKIIASDEPVREGALFGVFSGHVNVTDGRYVYMRAAQPGREHDIANYTLMPIKMNARYDVDELGKLSLAPPFNFTKGLQVLRIPAREKYKGVNSFGHLLFDLRDDPQQQHPIHDEAIEARMINLLIRLMKENDAPAEQYRRLGLDVV
;
A
#
# COMPACT_ATOMS: atom_id res chain seq x y z
N MET A 1 26.27 2.95 -7.85
CA MET A 1 25.12 2.11 -7.40
C MET A 1 23.85 2.86 -7.73
N LYS A 2 22.87 2.16 -8.30
CA LYS A 2 21.61 2.76 -8.76
C LYS A 2 20.45 1.92 -8.23
N ALA A 3 19.28 2.52 -7.99
CA ALA A 3 18.10 1.77 -7.62
C ALA A 3 16.84 2.34 -8.26
N ILE A 4 15.91 1.46 -8.60
CA ILE A 4 14.59 1.79 -9.13
C ILE A 4 13.54 1.11 -8.22
N ILE A 5 12.55 1.87 -7.79
CA ILE A 5 11.34 1.36 -7.14
C ILE A 5 10.18 1.60 -8.10
N LEU A 6 9.42 0.55 -8.39
CA LEU A 6 8.12 0.64 -9.06
C LEU A 6 7.03 0.25 -8.08
N LEU A 7 6.18 1.20 -7.72
CA LEU A 7 5.07 0.99 -6.78
C LEU A 7 3.74 1.12 -7.52
N PHE A 8 2.97 0.04 -7.57
CA PHE A 8 1.61 0.00 -8.09
C PHE A 8 0.63 -0.02 -6.91
N ASP A 9 -0.27 0.95 -6.80
CA ASP A 9 -1.23 0.98 -5.71
C ASP A 9 -2.34 -0.08 -5.89
N SER A 10 -2.70 -0.77 -4.83
CA SER A 10 -3.79 -1.76 -4.82
C SER A 10 -3.60 -2.98 -5.75
N LEU A 11 -2.36 -3.36 -6.05
CA LEU A 11 -2.07 -4.51 -6.91
C LEU A 11 -2.27 -5.83 -6.14
N ASN A 12 -3.32 -6.57 -6.49
CA ASN A 12 -3.61 -7.86 -5.89
C ASN A 12 -2.76 -8.97 -6.55
N LYS A 13 -1.96 -9.67 -5.75
CA LYS A 13 -1.06 -10.72 -6.25
C LYS A 13 -1.79 -11.90 -6.88
N ASN A 14 -3.04 -12.18 -6.46
CA ASN A 14 -3.85 -13.27 -7.02
C ASN A 14 -4.30 -13.00 -8.47
N TYR A 15 -4.06 -11.79 -8.98
CA TYR A 15 -4.31 -11.39 -10.36
C TYR A 15 -3.01 -11.26 -11.19
N LEU A 16 -1.92 -11.88 -10.73
CA LEU A 16 -0.64 -11.88 -11.42
C LEU A 16 -0.21 -13.30 -11.84
N PRO A 17 0.23 -13.51 -13.10
CA PRO A 17 0.70 -14.82 -13.57
C PRO A 17 1.82 -15.45 -12.73
N PRO A 18 2.82 -14.70 -12.19
CA PRO A 18 3.84 -15.27 -11.30
C PRO A 18 3.30 -15.90 -10.01
N TYR A 19 2.08 -15.55 -9.61
CA TYR A 19 1.41 -16.10 -8.43
C TYR A 19 0.26 -17.06 -8.78
N GLY A 20 0.14 -17.45 -10.08
CA GLY A 20 -0.74 -18.52 -10.54
C GLY A 20 -2.02 -18.06 -11.24
N ASP A 21 -2.25 -16.76 -11.44
CA ASP A 21 -3.37 -16.32 -12.27
C ASP A 21 -3.10 -16.63 -13.75
N LEU A 22 -4.02 -17.35 -14.38
CA LEU A 22 -3.94 -17.74 -15.78
C LEU A 22 -4.77 -16.83 -16.71
N LEU A 23 -5.54 -15.95 -16.14
CA LEU A 23 -6.50 -15.13 -16.88
C LEU A 23 -5.92 -13.76 -17.23
N THR A 24 -5.22 -13.12 -16.30
CA THR A 24 -4.65 -11.78 -16.53
C THR A 24 -3.54 -11.80 -17.56
N LYS A 25 -3.62 -10.92 -18.54
CA LYS A 25 -2.63 -10.76 -19.61
C LYS A 25 -1.52 -9.83 -19.13
N ALA A 26 -0.56 -10.40 -18.39
CA ALA A 26 0.54 -9.67 -17.75
C ALA A 26 1.91 -10.38 -17.97
N PRO A 27 2.40 -10.47 -19.23
CA PRO A 27 3.63 -11.18 -19.56
C PRO A 27 4.90 -10.52 -19.00
N ASN A 28 4.90 -9.21 -18.77
CA ASN A 28 6.07 -8.51 -18.24
C ASN A 28 6.27 -8.76 -16.75
N PHE A 29 5.20 -8.96 -15.96
CA PHE A 29 5.35 -9.48 -14.60
C PHE A 29 5.96 -10.88 -14.60
N GLN A 30 5.62 -11.72 -15.58
CA GLN A 30 6.25 -13.03 -15.74
C GLN A 30 7.74 -12.93 -16.12
N ARG A 31 8.08 -11.99 -17.04
CA ARG A 31 9.47 -11.66 -17.41
C ARG A 31 10.25 -11.16 -16.19
N LEU A 32 9.68 -10.27 -15.41
CA LEU A 32 10.28 -9.78 -14.17
C LEU A 32 10.55 -10.93 -13.18
N ALA A 33 9.58 -11.82 -12.96
CA ALA A 33 9.74 -12.97 -12.08
C ALA A 33 10.85 -13.94 -12.53
N ALA A 34 11.14 -14.01 -13.83
CA ALA A 34 12.26 -14.79 -14.36
C ALA A 34 13.62 -14.14 -14.08
N HIS A 35 13.68 -12.82 -13.90
CA HIS A 35 14.91 -12.08 -13.61
C HIS A 35 15.12 -11.79 -12.12
N ALA A 36 14.06 -11.69 -11.32
CA ALA A 36 14.12 -11.25 -9.93
C ALA A 36 13.80 -12.37 -8.95
N ALA A 37 14.08 -12.15 -7.67
CA ALA A 37 13.52 -12.95 -6.59
C ALA A 37 12.06 -12.56 -6.38
N THR A 38 11.16 -13.57 -6.37
CA THR A 38 9.72 -13.42 -6.13
C THR A 38 9.38 -13.84 -4.71
N PHE A 39 8.69 -13.00 -3.96
CA PHE A 39 8.36 -13.24 -2.54
C PHE A 39 6.93 -13.75 -2.38
N ASP A 40 6.76 -14.87 -1.68
CA ASP A 40 5.45 -15.47 -1.44
C ASP A 40 4.76 -14.91 -0.19
N ASN A 41 5.52 -14.43 0.78
CA ASN A 41 5.04 -13.93 2.07
C ASN A 41 5.50 -12.48 2.31
N SER A 42 5.02 -11.56 1.44
CA SER A 42 5.26 -10.13 1.59
C SER A 42 4.02 -9.44 2.14
N TYR A 43 4.06 -9.07 3.41
CA TYR A 43 2.91 -8.48 4.08
C TYR A 43 2.98 -6.96 4.15
N VAL A 44 1.82 -6.31 4.06
CA VAL A 44 1.68 -4.91 4.47
C VAL A 44 2.05 -4.75 5.95
N GLY A 45 2.31 -3.54 6.37
CA GLY A 45 2.36 -3.19 7.79
C GLY A 45 1.18 -2.28 8.12
N SER A 46 1.38 -0.98 7.96
CA SER A 46 0.34 0.04 8.19
C SER A 46 -0.50 0.28 6.93
N MET A 47 -1.80 0.15 7.09
CA MET A 47 -2.79 0.28 6.03
C MET A 47 -3.54 1.61 6.10
N PRO A 48 -4.12 2.06 4.97
CA PRO A 48 -3.80 1.73 3.58
C PRO A 48 -2.75 2.70 3.00
N CYS A 49 -2.89 3.10 1.79
CA CYS A 49 -2.03 3.94 0.92
C CYS A 49 -0.96 4.82 1.62
N MET A 50 -1.33 5.93 2.28
CA MET A 50 -0.35 6.86 2.87
C MET A 50 0.35 6.33 4.14
N PRO A 51 -0.30 5.57 5.04
CA PRO A 51 0.41 4.85 6.09
C PRO A 51 1.47 3.88 5.56
N ALA A 52 1.22 3.16 4.46
CA ALA A 52 2.21 2.30 3.82
C ALA A 52 3.38 3.12 3.24
N ARG A 53 3.09 4.27 2.61
CA ARG A 53 4.15 5.18 2.12
C ARG A 53 4.99 5.76 3.27
N ARG A 54 4.38 6.01 4.43
CA ARG A 54 5.15 6.41 5.60
C ARG A 54 6.09 5.29 6.07
N GLU A 55 5.68 4.03 5.97
CA GLU A 55 6.57 2.89 6.22
C GLU A 55 7.72 2.80 5.22
N LEU A 56 7.44 3.03 3.92
CA LEU A 56 8.47 3.10 2.89
C LEU A 56 9.54 4.16 3.22
N HIS A 57 9.12 5.29 3.78
CA HIS A 57 10.06 6.34 4.20
C HIS A 57 10.83 5.96 5.46
N THR A 58 10.14 5.42 6.47
CA THR A 58 10.67 5.36 7.85
C THR A 58 11.15 3.98 8.29
N GLY A 59 10.84 2.93 7.54
CA GLY A 59 11.12 1.53 7.94
C GLY A 59 10.43 1.14 9.25
N ARG A 60 9.31 1.78 9.62
CA ARG A 60 8.65 1.63 10.91
C ARG A 60 7.13 1.63 10.81
N TYR A 61 6.46 0.79 11.61
CA TYR A 61 5.00 0.82 11.70
C TYR A 61 4.49 2.17 12.25
N ASN A 62 3.34 2.62 11.74
CA ASN A 62 2.71 3.85 12.21
C ASN A 62 1.25 3.67 12.65
N PHE A 63 0.54 2.61 12.22
CA PHE A 63 -0.88 2.39 12.50
C PHE A 63 -1.21 2.18 13.99
N LEU A 64 -0.23 1.85 14.84
CA LEU A 64 -0.43 1.73 16.28
C LEU A 64 -0.55 3.11 16.96
N HIS A 65 0.00 4.15 16.34
CA HIS A 65 0.20 5.46 16.94
C HIS A 65 -0.62 6.56 16.27
N ARG A 66 -0.94 6.41 14.99
CA ARG A 66 -1.57 7.49 14.23
C ARG A 66 -2.38 6.98 13.04
N GLU A 67 -3.47 7.70 12.75
CA GLU A 67 -4.16 7.59 11.46
C GLU A 67 -3.36 8.29 10.34
N TRP A 68 -3.95 8.36 9.14
CA TRP A 68 -3.37 9.05 7.99
C TRP A 68 -2.90 10.46 8.36
N GLY A 69 -1.66 10.77 8.06
CA GLY A 69 -1.09 12.07 8.34
C GLY A 69 0.27 12.29 7.69
N PRO A 70 0.87 13.47 7.90
CA PRO A 70 2.18 13.81 7.38
C PRO A 70 3.29 12.95 7.98
N LEU A 71 4.48 13.03 7.38
CA LEU A 71 5.71 12.66 8.05
C LEU A 71 5.90 13.58 9.27
N GLU A 72 6.30 13.00 10.38
CA GLU A 72 6.54 13.71 11.62
C GLU A 72 7.95 14.31 11.66
N PRO A 73 8.19 15.38 12.46
CA PRO A 73 9.52 15.95 12.62
C PRO A 73 10.60 14.98 13.13
N PHE A 74 10.18 13.90 13.79
CA PHE A 74 11.05 12.86 14.31
C PHE A 74 11.20 11.66 13.36
N ASP A 75 10.48 11.62 12.24
CA ASP A 75 10.57 10.55 11.26
C ASP A 75 11.87 10.66 10.44
N ASP A 76 12.62 9.57 10.42
CA ASP A 76 13.80 9.44 9.57
C ASP A 76 13.35 8.96 8.18
N SER A 77 13.38 9.85 7.20
CA SER A 77 12.95 9.54 5.84
C SER A 77 14.09 8.97 5.00
N MET A 78 13.97 7.74 4.51
CA MET A 78 14.99 7.06 3.70
C MET A 78 15.44 7.91 2.49
N PRO A 79 14.55 8.48 1.63
CA PRO A 79 15.02 9.31 0.52
C PRO A 79 15.77 10.57 0.99
N GLU A 80 15.39 11.16 2.14
CA GLU A 80 16.12 12.28 2.70
C GLU A 80 17.49 11.87 3.25
N LEU A 81 17.61 10.70 3.87
CA LEU A 81 18.90 10.16 4.34
C LEU A 81 19.83 9.89 3.17
N LEU A 82 19.34 9.27 2.10
CA LEU A 82 20.10 9.04 0.87
C LEU A 82 20.54 10.36 0.23
N LYS A 83 19.64 11.33 0.12
CA LYS A 83 19.94 12.68 -0.36
C LYS A 83 21.06 13.35 0.45
N LYS A 84 21.01 13.27 1.79
CA LYS A 84 22.06 13.81 2.67
C LYS A 84 23.41 13.10 2.49
N ALA A 85 23.38 11.83 2.07
CA ALA A 85 24.58 11.05 1.75
C ALA A 85 25.12 11.27 0.33
N GLY A 86 24.53 12.19 -0.45
CA GLY A 86 24.96 12.49 -1.82
C GLY A 86 24.39 11.57 -2.89
N ILE A 87 23.40 10.75 -2.56
CA ILE A 87 22.66 9.94 -3.53
C ILE A 87 21.48 10.77 -4.04
N TYR A 88 21.39 10.96 -5.37
CA TYR A 88 20.29 11.73 -5.97
C TYR A 88 19.01 10.93 -5.93
N THR A 89 17.97 11.44 -5.30
CA THR A 89 16.66 10.78 -5.17
C THR A 89 15.61 11.50 -5.98
N HIS A 90 14.87 10.77 -6.82
CA HIS A 90 13.79 11.32 -7.65
C HIS A 90 12.51 10.54 -7.47
N LEU A 91 11.41 11.25 -7.23
CA LEU A 91 10.06 10.70 -7.15
C LEU A 91 9.25 11.13 -8.37
N ILE A 92 8.59 10.17 -9.00
CA ILE A 92 7.56 10.44 -10.01
C ILE A 92 6.30 9.73 -9.55
N SER A 93 5.18 10.45 -9.43
CA SER A 93 3.94 9.89 -8.88
C SER A 93 2.72 10.58 -9.46
N ASP A 94 1.61 9.84 -9.59
CA ASP A 94 0.28 10.38 -9.84
C ASP A 94 -0.63 10.31 -8.61
N HIS A 95 -0.06 10.05 -7.44
CA HIS A 95 -0.82 9.87 -6.21
C HIS A 95 -1.32 11.21 -5.66
N LEU A 96 -2.63 11.43 -5.73
CA LEU A 96 -3.28 12.71 -5.37
C LEU A 96 -3.04 13.15 -3.91
N HIS A 97 -2.86 12.21 -2.98
CA HIS A 97 -2.67 12.52 -1.57
C HIS A 97 -1.40 13.33 -1.26
N TYR A 98 -0.41 13.36 -2.15
CA TYR A 98 0.73 14.27 -2.01
C TYR A 98 0.38 15.76 -2.13
N TRP A 99 -0.82 16.08 -2.62
CA TRP A 99 -1.35 17.45 -2.74
C TRP A 99 -2.36 17.80 -1.65
N GLU A 100 -2.70 16.87 -0.78
CA GLU A 100 -3.58 17.12 0.35
C GLU A 100 -2.84 17.75 1.53
N ASP A 101 -3.58 18.27 2.51
CA ASP A 101 -3.07 19.02 3.66
C ASP A 101 -1.90 18.30 4.38
N GLY A 102 -2.03 17.00 4.61
CA GLY A 102 -1.01 16.18 5.30
C GLY A 102 0.00 15.51 4.37
N GLY A 103 -0.21 15.54 3.06
CA GLY A 103 0.65 14.85 2.08
C GLY A 103 1.87 15.67 1.64
N GLY A 104 1.80 16.98 1.79
CA GLY A 104 2.75 17.93 1.21
C GLY A 104 4.19 17.87 1.73
N ASN A 105 4.48 17.01 2.70
CA ASN A 105 5.84 16.86 3.22
C ASN A 105 6.53 15.53 2.88
N TYR A 106 5.92 14.69 2.05
CA TYR A 106 6.53 13.45 1.58
C TYR A 106 7.47 13.66 0.38
N HIS A 107 6.93 14.20 -0.72
CA HIS A 107 7.67 14.37 -1.98
C HIS A 107 8.88 15.30 -1.86
N ASN A 108 8.83 16.30 -0.99
CA ASN A 108 9.95 17.22 -0.78
C ASN A 108 11.13 16.63 0.05
N ARG A 109 11.02 15.36 0.48
CA ARG A 109 12.17 14.61 1.04
C ARG A 109 13.14 14.16 -0.05
N TYR A 110 12.68 14.05 -1.30
CA TYR A 110 13.51 13.71 -2.45
C TYR A 110 14.36 14.90 -2.91
N SER A 111 15.36 14.65 -3.76
CA SER A 111 16.15 15.70 -4.38
C SER A 111 15.35 16.49 -5.41
N SER A 112 14.49 15.78 -6.15
CA SER A 112 13.53 16.34 -7.08
C SER A 112 12.32 15.43 -7.20
N TRP A 113 11.23 15.95 -7.74
CA TRP A 113 9.99 15.19 -7.95
C TRP A 113 9.18 15.72 -9.12
N ASP A 114 8.41 14.83 -9.72
CA ASP A 114 7.38 15.14 -10.70
C ASP A 114 6.07 14.48 -10.26
N VAL A 115 4.97 15.23 -10.25
CA VAL A 115 3.67 14.74 -9.80
C VAL A 115 2.63 15.01 -10.88
N VAL A 116 2.13 13.91 -11.47
CA VAL A 116 1.12 13.92 -12.51
C VAL A 116 -0.26 14.02 -11.87
N ARG A 117 -1.13 14.87 -12.45
CA ARG A 117 -2.47 15.13 -11.94
C ARG A 117 -3.53 14.38 -12.73
N GLY A 118 -4.66 14.07 -12.08
CA GLY A 118 -5.88 13.61 -12.75
C GLY A 118 -6.35 12.21 -12.34
N GLN A 119 -5.58 11.51 -11.52
CA GLN A 119 -5.95 10.17 -11.07
C GLN A 119 -7.05 10.19 -10.01
N GLU A 120 -7.92 9.20 -10.00
CA GLU A 120 -9.07 9.08 -9.11
C GLU A 120 -9.93 10.36 -9.12
N GLY A 121 -10.35 10.80 -7.95
CA GLY A 121 -11.08 12.05 -7.75
C GLY A 121 -10.19 13.26 -7.49
N ASP A 122 -8.96 13.30 -8.05
CA ASP A 122 -8.06 14.44 -7.92
C ASP A 122 -8.77 15.74 -8.30
N HIS A 123 -8.64 16.78 -7.50
CA HIS A 123 -9.17 18.12 -7.73
C HIS A 123 -8.39 18.85 -8.85
N TRP A 124 -8.24 18.18 -10.01
CA TRP A 124 -7.43 18.66 -11.12
C TRP A 124 -8.20 19.59 -12.07
N LYS A 125 -9.32 19.09 -12.61
CA LYS A 125 -10.11 19.85 -13.59
C LYS A 125 -11.34 20.48 -12.96
N ALA A 126 -11.53 21.76 -13.23
CA ALA A 126 -12.69 22.50 -12.73
C ALA A 126 -13.93 22.22 -13.57
N SER A 127 -15.03 21.84 -12.92
CA SER A 127 -16.35 21.79 -13.51
C SER A 127 -17.35 22.43 -12.53
N VAL A 128 -17.95 23.58 -12.92
CA VAL A 128 -18.98 24.22 -12.10
C VAL A 128 -20.33 23.50 -12.29
N GLY A 129 -20.62 23.07 -13.51
CA GLY A 129 -21.79 22.23 -13.83
C GLY A 129 -21.55 20.78 -13.44
N GLU A 130 -22.59 19.95 -13.44
CA GLU A 130 -22.48 18.51 -13.25
C GLU A 130 -21.76 17.87 -14.44
N PRO A 131 -20.71 17.08 -14.20
CA PRO A 131 -20.07 16.30 -15.26
C PRO A 131 -21.04 15.23 -15.80
N PRO A 132 -20.78 14.65 -16.98
CA PRO A 132 -21.66 13.69 -17.64
C PRO A 132 -21.62 12.30 -17.00
N ILE A 133 -21.94 12.20 -15.70
CA ILE A 133 -22.02 10.92 -14.99
C ILE A 133 -23.22 10.12 -15.47
N PRO A 134 -23.06 8.90 -15.97
CA PRO A 134 -24.18 8.06 -16.38
C PRO A 134 -25.19 7.87 -15.24
N GLU A 135 -26.48 8.00 -15.56
CA GLU A 135 -27.57 7.93 -14.56
C GLU A 135 -27.56 6.61 -13.78
N VAL A 136 -27.23 5.52 -14.46
CA VAL A 136 -27.15 4.18 -13.86
C VAL A 136 -26.08 4.06 -12.75
N LEU A 137 -25.06 4.92 -12.77
CA LEU A 137 -24.00 4.95 -11.76
C LEU A 137 -24.37 5.83 -10.56
N ARG A 138 -25.40 6.65 -10.65
CA ARG A 138 -25.83 7.55 -9.56
C ARG A 138 -26.61 6.83 -8.47
N VAL A 139 -27.26 5.71 -8.79
CA VAL A 139 -28.12 4.95 -7.86
C VAL A 139 -27.35 4.25 -6.75
N PRO A 140 -26.24 3.50 -7.03
CA PRO A 140 -25.45 2.85 -5.99
C PRO A 140 -24.85 3.85 -4.99
N GLN A 141 -24.49 5.04 -5.42
CA GLN A 141 -23.90 6.08 -4.55
C GLN A 141 -24.90 6.69 -3.56
N LYS A 142 -26.16 6.87 -3.97
CA LYS A 142 -27.22 7.31 -3.04
C LYS A 142 -27.44 6.31 -1.91
N GLN A 143 -27.26 5.03 -2.18
CA GLN A 143 -27.39 3.96 -1.18
C GLN A 143 -26.22 3.91 -0.20
N THR A 144 -25.03 4.33 -0.61
CA THR A 144 -23.84 4.38 0.23
C THR A 144 -23.65 5.71 0.99
N GLY A 145 -24.62 6.63 0.91
CA GLY A 145 -24.61 7.92 1.61
C GLY A 145 -23.69 8.98 0.99
N GLY A 146 -23.04 8.66 -0.15
CA GLY A 146 -22.27 9.61 -0.92
C GLY A 146 -23.17 10.30 -1.96
N GLY A 147 -23.45 11.59 -1.80
CA GLY A 147 -24.02 12.39 -2.90
C GLY A 147 -23.04 12.45 -4.08
N VAL A 148 -23.48 12.96 -5.23
CA VAL A 148 -22.65 13.22 -6.44
C VAL A 148 -21.55 14.28 -6.16
N SER A 149 -21.24 14.56 -4.92
CA SER A 149 -20.15 15.42 -4.44
C SER A 149 -18.92 14.61 -4.11
N GLY A 150 -17.78 15.19 -4.23
CA GLY A 150 -16.51 14.57 -3.82
C GLY A 150 -15.82 13.81 -4.96
N LEU A 151 -15.13 12.74 -4.61
CA LEU A 151 -14.21 12.02 -5.50
C LEU A 151 -14.82 11.61 -6.85
N TRP A 152 -16.03 11.07 -6.86
CA TRP A 152 -16.70 10.66 -8.11
C TRP A 152 -16.95 11.79 -9.07
N ARG A 153 -17.39 12.93 -8.57
CA ARG A 153 -17.66 14.09 -9.41
C ARG A 153 -16.38 14.60 -10.07
N HIS A 154 -15.28 14.63 -9.31
CA HIS A 154 -13.99 15.05 -9.83
C HIS A 154 -13.41 14.03 -10.81
N ASP A 155 -13.54 12.73 -10.54
CA ASP A 155 -13.12 11.68 -11.46
C ASP A 155 -13.82 11.83 -12.83
N TRP A 156 -15.14 11.99 -12.85
CA TRP A 156 -15.86 12.18 -14.11
C TRP A 156 -15.52 13.51 -14.82
N ALA A 157 -15.22 14.56 -14.10
CA ALA A 157 -14.71 15.80 -14.69
C ALA A 157 -13.30 15.61 -15.28
N ASN A 158 -12.45 14.82 -14.63
CA ASN A 158 -11.10 14.50 -15.10
C ASN A 158 -11.12 13.62 -16.36
N ARG A 159 -12.04 12.66 -16.45
CA ARG A 159 -12.18 11.73 -17.60
C ARG A 159 -12.45 12.45 -18.93
N GLU A 160 -13.02 13.64 -18.93
CA GLU A 160 -13.17 14.46 -20.15
C GLU A 160 -11.80 14.78 -20.79
N TYR A 161 -10.73 14.74 -20.02
CA TYR A 161 -9.35 15.03 -20.41
C TYR A 161 -8.45 13.79 -20.47
N ILE A 162 -9.02 12.60 -20.24
CA ILE A 162 -8.32 11.31 -20.23
C ILE A 162 -9.07 10.39 -21.19
N GLN A 163 -8.78 10.52 -22.51
CA GLN A 163 -9.53 9.85 -23.56
C GLN A 163 -8.71 8.78 -24.29
N GLN A 164 -7.42 8.91 -24.34
CA GLN A 164 -6.50 7.99 -25.01
C GLN A 164 -5.34 7.66 -24.07
N GLU A 165 -4.64 6.57 -24.30
CA GLU A 165 -3.61 6.05 -23.39
C GLU A 165 -2.57 7.10 -22.97
N ALA A 166 -2.14 7.97 -23.92
CA ALA A 166 -1.19 9.04 -23.63
C ALA A 166 -1.71 10.10 -22.64
N ASP A 167 -3.03 10.15 -22.42
CA ASP A 167 -3.64 11.09 -21.47
C ASP A 167 -3.65 10.56 -20.03
N PHE A 168 -3.54 9.23 -19.86
CA PHE A 168 -3.63 8.61 -18.55
C PHE A 168 -2.47 9.03 -17.64
N PRO A 169 -2.77 9.35 -16.38
CA PRO A 169 -1.73 9.68 -15.39
C PRO A 169 -0.65 8.60 -15.29
N GLN A 170 -1.02 7.31 -15.25
CA GLN A 170 -0.09 6.19 -15.24
C GLN A 170 0.91 6.26 -16.41
N THR A 171 0.42 6.45 -17.65
CA THR A 171 1.29 6.52 -18.84
C THR A 171 2.29 7.67 -18.72
N LYS A 172 1.82 8.85 -18.28
CA LYS A 172 2.68 10.03 -18.07
C LYS A 172 3.73 9.82 -16.99
N VAL A 173 3.38 9.12 -15.91
CA VAL A 173 4.33 8.74 -14.84
C VAL A 173 5.43 7.86 -15.41
N PHE A 174 5.08 6.85 -16.20
CA PHE A 174 6.06 5.96 -16.82
C PHE A 174 6.85 6.64 -17.95
N ASP A 175 6.26 7.58 -18.70
CA ASP A 175 6.99 8.42 -19.65
C ASP A 175 8.10 9.20 -18.95
N ALA A 176 7.77 9.88 -17.86
CA ALA A 176 8.76 10.63 -17.07
C ALA A 176 9.82 9.71 -16.45
N GLY A 177 9.42 8.48 -16.02
CA GLY A 177 10.35 7.46 -15.53
C GLY A 177 11.35 7.00 -16.60
N CYS A 178 10.87 6.74 -17.81
CA CYS A 178 11.70 6.39 -18.96
C CYS A 178 12.64 7.53 -19.33
N ASP A 179 12.15 8.77 -19.34
CA ASP A 179 12.98 9.96 -19.61
C ASP A 179 14.09 10.14 -18.58
N PHE A 180 13.80 9.90 -17.29
CA PHE A 180 14.81 9.92 -16.25
C PHE A 180 15.89 8.87 -16.50
N ILE A 181 15.51 7.63 -16.83
CA ILE A 181 16.47 6.55 -17.09
C ILE A 181 17.30 6.86 -18.31
N HIS A 182 16.70 7.24 -19.45
CA HIS A 182 17.44 7.62 -20.66
C HIS A 182 18.48 8.71 -20.40
N LYS A 183 18.13 9.70 -19.58
CA LYS A 183 19.03 10.80 -19.27
C LYS A 183 20.15 10.41 -18.32
N ASN A 184 19.88 9.51 -17.36
CA ASN A 184 20.76 9.29 -16.22
C ASN A 184 21.36 7.88 -16.13
N HIS A 185 21.09 6.97 -17.09
CA HIS A 185 21.58 5.58 -17.04
C HIS A 185 23.10 5.45 -16.92
N ALA A 186 23.84 6.38 -17.50
CA ALA A 186 25.31 6.42 -17.44
C ALA A 186 25.86 7.04 -16.15
N GLU A 187 25.03 7.73 -15.38
CA GLU A 187 25.39 8.33 -14.10
C GLU A 187 25.29 7.30 -12.97
N ASP A 188 25.91 7.59 -11.82
CA ASP A 188 25.89 6.72 -10.64
C ASP A 188 25.25 7.43 -9.45
N ASN A 189 25.01 6.68 -8.36
CA ASN A 189 24.48 7.20 -7.10
C ASN A 189 23.12 7.91 -7.22
N TRP A 190 22.12 7.18 -7.75
CA TRP A 190 20.76 7.68 -7.79
C TRP A 190 19.72 6.61 -7.40
N LEU A 191 18.61 7.09 -6.86
CA LEU A 191 17.36 6.36 -6.59
C LEU A 191 16.24 7.00 -7.39
N LEU A 192 15.58 6.23 -8.24
CA LEU A 192 14.33 6.58 -8.92
C LEU A 192 13.17 5.82 -8.27
N GLN A 193 12.15 6.52 -7.80
CA GLN A 193 10.87 5.93 -7.44
C GLN A 193 9.81 6.37 -8.46
N VAL A 194 9.24 5.39 -9.14
CA VAL A 194 8.09 5.56 -10.04
C VAL A 194 6.90 4.94 -9.34
N GLU A 195 5.90 5.73 -9.07
CA GLU A 195 4.72 5.34 -8.33
C GLU A 195 3.47 5.65 -9.13
N THR A 196 2.67 4.63 -9.42
CA THR A 196 1.39 4.79 -10.08
C THR A 196 0.25 4.38 -9.17
N PHE A 197 -0.83 5.15 -9.24
CA PHE A 197 -2.05 4.87 -8.51
C PHE A 197 -2.76 3.63 -9.03
N ASP A 198 -2.64 3.32 -10.33
CA ASP A 198 -3.18 2.10 -10.89
C ASP A 198 -2.43 0.83 -10.38
N PRO A 199 -3.18 -0.29 -10.19
CA PRO A 199 -4.56 -0.56 -10.55
C PRO A 199 -5.63 -0.28 -9.47
N HIS A 200 -5.44 0.75 -8.64
CA HIS A 200 -6.47 1.23 -7.70
C HIS A 200 -7.78 1.55 -8.44
N GLU A 201 -8.92 1.47 -7.75
CA GLU A 201 -10.18 1.94 -8.32
C GLU A 201 -10.17 3.48 -8.53
N PRO A 202 -10.84 4.02 -9.57
CA PRO A 202 -11.72 3.35 -10.53
C PRO A 202 -10.93 2.53 -11.57
N PHE A 203 -11.49 1.37 -11.95
CA PHE A 203 -10.87 0.50 -12.97
C PHE A 203 -11.15 1.05 -14.38
N TYR A 204 -10.61 2.22 -14.65
CA TYR A 204 -10.77 2.96 -15.89
C TYR A 204 -9.52 2.79 -16.78
N THR A 205 -9.72 2.30 -18.00
CA THR A 205 -8.67 2.08 -19.00
C THR A 205 -9.25 2.17 -20.41
N THR A 206 -8.40 2.09 -21.43
CA THR A 206 -8.82 2.18 -22.83
C THR A 206 -9.45 0.87 -23.32
N GLU A 207 -10.21 0.95 -24.41
CA GLU A 207 -10.82 -0.19 -25.08
C GLU A 207 -9.77 -1.23 -25.55
N GLU A 208 -8.54 -0.79 -25.85
CA GLU A 208 -7.44 -1.68 -26.21
C GLU A 208 -7.21 -2.76 -25.14
N TYR A 209 -7.18 -2.37 -23.85
CA TYR A 209 -6.97 -3.31 -22.74
C TYR A 209 -8.25 -4.08 -22.39
N LEU A 210 -9.41 -3.45 -22.50
CA LEU A 210 -10.69 -4.12 -22.23
C LEU A 210 -10.92 -5.26 -23.22
N SER A 211 -10.60 -5.07 -24.49
CA SER A 211 -10.74 -6.09 -25.55
C SER A 211 -9.82 -7.31 -25.42
N LEU A 212 -8.86 -7.29 -24.48
CA LEU A 212 -8.05 -8.47 -24.15
C LEU A 212 -8.84 -9.55 -23.41
N TYR A 213 -10.03 -9.21 -22.93
CA TYR A 213 -10.86 -10.08 -22.10
C TYR A 213 -12.25 -10.25 -22.73
N ASP A 214 -12.73 -11.49 -22.72
CA ASP A 214 -14.09 -11.82 -23.16
C ASP A 214 -15.08 -11.34 -22.09
N ASP A 215 -15.62 -10.14 -22.25
CA ASP A 215 -16.59 -9.53 -21.36
C ASP A 215 -17.93 -9.33 -22.09
N GLU A 216 -18.89 -10.23 -21.84
CA GLU A 216 -20.21 -10.21 -22.48
C GLU A 216 -21.22 -9.34 -21.73
N TRP A 217 -20.78 -8.57 -20.72
CA TRP A 217 -21.64 -7.74 -19.88
C TRP A 217 -22.38 -6.67 -20.68
N GLN A 218 -23.72 -6.67 -20.58
CA GLN A 218 -24.59 -5.70 -21.24
C GLN A 218 -25.28 -4.74 -20.26
N GLY A 219 -24.91 -4.83 -18.99
CA GLY A 219 -25.48 -4.02 -17.91
C GLY A 219 -24.79 -2.67 -17.72
N PRO A 220 -25.08 -2.00 -16.60
CA PRO A 220 -24.42 -0.77 -16.23
C PRO A 220 -22.91 -0.95 -16.11
N HIS A 221 -22.16 0.11 -16.43
CA HIS A 221 -20.71 0.10 -16.34
C HIS A 221 -20.25 0.28 -14.90
N TYR A 222 -19.63 -0.73 -14.32
CA TYR A 222 -19.09 -0.71 -12.97
C TYR A 222 -17.57 -0.71 -13.02
N ASP A 223 -16.94 0.35 -12.56
CA ASP A 223 -15.49 0.47 -12.45
C ASP A 223 -14.99 0.93 -11.07
N TRP A 224 -15.92 1.19 -10.15
CA TRP A 224 -15.59 1.65 -8.79
C TRP A 224 -16.41 0.93 -7.72
N PRO A 225 -16.17 -0.37 -7.50
CA PRO A 225 -16.93 -1.17 -6.53
C PRO A 225 -16.54 -0.83 -5.09
N ARG A 226 -17.51 -0.84 -4.17
CA ARG A 226 -17.30 -0.54 -2.75
C ARG A 226 -18.23 -1.32 -1.82
N GLY A 227 -17.71 -1.69 -0.65
CA GLY A 227 -18.50 -2.27 0.43
C GLY A 227 -18.85 -3.75 0.22
N LYS A 228 -20.02 -4.17 0.71
CA LYS A 228 -20.47 -5.55 0.53
C LYS A 228 -20.89 -5.81 -0.91
N VAL A 229 -20.54 -7.00 -1.40
CA VAL A 229 -20.99 -7.46 -2.71
C VAL A 229 -22.51 -7.59 -2.70
N SER A 230 -23.14 -6.93 -3.65
CA SER A 230 -24.60 -6.98 -3.90
C SER A 230 -24.93 -7.20 -5.38
N GLU A 231 -23.91 -7.27 -6.20
CA GLU A 231 -23.95 -7.43 -7.65
C GLU A 231 -24.22 -8.89 -8.03
N SER A 232 -24.73 -9.12 -9.24
CA SER A 232 -24.86 -10.47 -9.79
C SER A 232 -23.49 -11.06 -10.14
N GLU A 233 -23.41 -12.39 -10.28
CA GLU A 233 -22.15 -13.07 -10.66
C GLU A 233 -21.58 -12.54 -11.98
N GLU A 234 -22.47 -12.20 -12.95
CA GLU A 234 -22.05 -11.63 -14.24
C GLU A 234 -21.45 -10.21 -14.05
N ALA A 235 -22.05 -9.40 -13.16
CA ALA A 235 -21.51 -8.07 -12.85
C ALA A 235 -20.19 -8.16 -12.08
N ILE A 236 -20.04 -9.14 -11.17
CA ILE A 236 -18.76 -9.43 -10.49
C ILE A 236 -17.68 -9.81 -11.52
N ALA A 237 -18.02 -10.69 -12.46
CA ALA A 237 -17.10 -11.10 -13.53
C ALA A 237 -16.68 -9.90 -14.39
N HIS A 238 -17.63 -9.04 -14.75
CA HIS A 238 -17.36 -7.78 -15.46
C HIS A 238 -16.37 -6.88 -14.71
N ILE A 239 -16.61 -6.60 -13.44
CA ILE A 239 -15.73 -5.78 -12.61
C ILE A 239 -14.31 -6.36 -12.55
N ARG A 240 -14.20 -7.69 -12.41
CA ARG A 240 -12.92 -8.38 -12.44
C ARG A 240 -12.21 -8.30 -13.80
N CYS A 241 -12.94 -8.33 -14.90
CA CYS A 241 -12.39 -8.11 -16.23
C CYS A 241 -11.80 -6.70 -16.37
N ARG A 242 -12.49 -5.70 -15.85
CA ARG A 242 -11.99 -4.32 -15.85
C ARG A 242 -10.72 -4.16 -15.02
N TYR A 243 -10.67 -4.75 -13.82
CA TYR A 243 -9.45 -4.76 -13.02
C TYR A 243 -8.29 -5.43 -13.77
N ARG A 244 -8.53 -6.60 -14.41
CA ARG A 244 -7.50 -7.28 -15.21
C ARG A 244 -7.02 -6.42 -16.38
N ALA A 245 -7.92 -5.71 -17.04
CA ALA A 245 -7.56 -4.81 -18.13
C ALA A 245 -6.63 -3.69 -17.65
N LEU A 246 -6.91 -3.13 -16.47
CA LEU A 246 -6.05 -2.11 -15.86
C LEU A 246 -4.70 -2.70 -15.42
N VAL A 247 -4.65 -3.93 -14.89
CA VAL A 247 -3.40 -4.64 -14.60
C VAL A 247 -2.59 -4.90 -15.89
N SER A 248 -3.24 -5.18 -17.03
CA SER A 248 -2.54 -5.32 -18.32
C SER A 248 -1.89 -4.02 -18.79
N MET A 249 -2.52 -2.87 -18.50
CA MET A 249 -1.91 -1.56 -18.73
C MET A 249 -0.71 -1.33 -17.81
N CYS A 250 -0.81 -1.71 -16.53
CA CYS A 250 0.33 -1.70 -15.60
C CYS A 250 1.49 -2.58 -16.11
N ASP A 251 1.18 -3.78 -16.60
CA ASP A 251 2.15 -4.71 -17.16
C ASP A 251 2.89 -4.15 -18.37
N ARG A 252 2.17 -3.50 -19.30
CA ARG A 252 2.79 -2.84 -20.45
C ARG A 252 3.78 -1.76 -20.01
N ASN A 253 3.40 -0.93 -19.05
CA ASN A 253 4.27 0.12 -18.53
C ASN A 253 5.47 -0.45 -17.75
N LEU A 254 5.29 -1.53 -16.98
CA LEU A 254 6.40 -2.30 -16.41
C LEU A 254 7.36 -2.77 -17.51
N GLY A 255 6.84 -3.31 -18.62
CA GLY A 255 7.63 -3.78 -19.76
C GLY A 255 8.57 -2.70 -20.30
N ARG A 256 8.13 -1.45 -20.40
CA ARG A 256 8.95 -0.31 -20.85
C ARG A 256 10.18 -0.08 -19.96
N ILE A 257 10.02 -0.20 -18.64
CA ILE A 257 11.17 -0.09 -17.71
C ILE A 257 12.11 -1.30 -17.87
N LEU A 258 11.56 -2.52 -18.00
CA LEU A 258 12.38 -3.72 -18.21
C LEU A 258 13.17 -3.65 -19.52
N ASP A 259 12.57 -3.08 -20.59
CA ASP A 259 13.27 -2.86 -21.86
C ASP A 259 14.47 -1.91 -21.70
N LEU A 260 14.32 -0.83 -20.89
CA LEU A 260 15.44 0.06 -20.58
C LEU A 260 16.48 -0.60 -19.68
N MET A 261 16.08 -1.49 -18.76
CA MET A 261 17.02 -2.29 -17.96
C MET A 261 17.89 -3.17 -18.87
N ASP A 262 17.32 -3.75 -19.94
CA ASP A 262 18.05 -4.54 -20.94
C ASP A 262 18.89 -3.65 -21.85
N GLU A 263 18.31 -2.60 -22.42
CA GLU A 263 18.97 -1.70 -23.38
C GLU A 263 20.23 -1.06 -22.82
N HIS A 264 20.18 -0.62 -21.56
CA HIS A 264 21.29 0.08 -20.92
C HIS A 264 22.15 -0.79 -19.99
N ASP A 265 21.99 -2.12 -20.03
CA ASP A 265 22.71 -3.09 -19.15
C ASP A 265 22.60 -2.73 -17.66
N LEU A 266 21.44 -2.23 -17.23
CA LEU A 266 21.24 -1.76 -15.86
C LEU A 266 21.15 -2.92 -14.84
N TRP A 267 20.86 -4.12 -15.28
CA TRP A 267 20.84 -5.31 -14.40
C TRP A 267 22.19 -5.53 -13.68
N ARG A 268 23.28 -5.04 -14.24
CA ARG A 268 24.62 -5.20 -13.68
C ARG A 268 24.84 -4.42 -12.37
N ASP A 269 24.24 -3.24 -12.19
CA ASP A 269 24.58 -2.30 -11.13
C ASP A 269 23.38 -1.53 -10.54
N THR A 270 22.18 -1.90 -10.93
CA THR A 270 20.93 -1.25 -10.51
C THR A 270 20.03 -2.24 -9.78
N MET A 271 19.67 -1.95 -8.54
CA MET A 271 18.62 -2.69 -7.82
C MET A 271 17.25 -2.31 -8.39
N LEU A 272 16.37 -3.29 -8.58
CA LEU A 272 14.97 -3.07 -8.97
C LEU A 272 14.07 -3.68 -7.92
N ILE A 273 13.19 -2.87 -7.32
CA ILE A 273 12.12 -3.30 -6.41
C ILE A 273 10.79 -3.01 -7.09
N VAL A 274 9.95 -4.03 -7.26
CA VAL A 274 8.60 -3.89 -7.83
C VAL A 274 7.60 -4.49 -6.86
N GLY A 275 6.60 -3.71 -6.46
CA GLY A 275 5.58 -4.17 -5.53
C GLY A 275 4.40 -3.22 -5.42
N THR A 276 3.66 -3.36 -4.34
CA THR A 276 2.46 -2.57 -4.04
C THR A 276 2.46 -2.16 -2.57
N ASP A 277 1.67 -1.17 -2.24
CA ASP A 277 1.42 -0.73 -0.87
C ASP A 277 0.43 -1.67 -0.14
N HIS A 278 -0.57 -2.22 -0.84
CA HIS A 278 -1.53 -3.23 -0.39
C HIS A 278 -2.27 -3.83 -1.60
N GLY A 279 -3.01 -4.89 -1.36
CA GLY A 279 -3.92 -5.47 -2.35
C GLY A 279 -5.34 -4.88 -2.28
N PHE A 280 -6.30 -5.62 -2.86
CA PHE A 280 -7.69 -5.20 -3.02
C PHE A 280 -8.60 -6.41 -3.10
N LEU A 281 -9.76 -6.41 -2.42
CA LEU A 281 -10.78 -7.44 -2.59
C LEU A 281 -11.62 -7.16 -3.83
N LEU A 282 -11.78 -8.17 -4.64
CA LEU A 282 -12.51 -8.14 -5.91
C LEU A 282 -13.72 -9.09 -5.87
N GLY A 283 -14.46 -9.04 -4.76
CA GLY A 283 -15.62 -9.87 -4.48
C GLY A 283 -15.35 -11.07 -3.59
N GLU A 284 -14.08 -11.33 -3.24
CA GLU A 284 -13.70 -12.36 -2.27
C GLU A 284 -14.31 -12.02 -0.90
N HIS A 285 -14.66 -13.04 -0.11
CA HIS A 285 -15.31 -12.90 1.20
C HIS A 285 -16.62 -12.09 1.18
N GLY A 286 -17.21 -11.86 -0.02
CA GLY A 286 -18.42 -11.04 -0.19
C GLY A 286 -18.18 -9.54 -0.04
N TRP A 287 -16.95 -9.07 -0.32
CA TRP A 287 -16.57 -7.66 -0.18
C TRP A 287 -15.80 -7.13 -1.37
N TRP A 288 -15.93 -5.82 -1.57
CA TRP A 288 -15.14 -5.00 -2.47
C TRP A 288 -14.21 -4.09 -1.66
N ALA A 289 -13.06 -3.73 -2.25
CA ALA A 289 -12.11 -2.76 -1.71
C ALA A 289 -11.29 -3.27 -0.50
N LYS A 290 -10.98 -2.41 0.49
CA LYS A 290 -9.94 -2.68 1.49
C LYS A 290 -10.18 -2.09 2.88
N ASN A 291 -11.32 -1.41 3.11
CA ASN A 291 -11.44 -0.54 4.29
C ASN A 291 -12.53 -0.95 5.30
N GLN A 292 -13.42 -1.89 4.98
CA GLN A 292 -14.61 -2.18 5.79
C GLN A 292 -14.67 -3.61 6.32
N MET A 293 -13.68 -4.42 6.02
CA MET A 293 -13.60 -5.85 6.32
C MET A 293 -12.24 -6.19 6.95
N PRO A 294 -12.08 -7.39 7.52
CA PRO A 294 -10.78 -7.89 7.97
C PRO A 294 -9.75 -7.90 6.82
N TYR A 295 -8.47 -7.72 7.14
CA TYR A 295 -7.43 -7.71 6.14
C TYR A 295 -6.97 -9.12 5.79
N TYR A 296 -7.76 -9.76 4.93
CA TYR A 296 -7.44 -11.05 4.33
C TYR A 296 -6.19 -10.96 3.45
N ASN A 297 -5.65 -12.11 3.07
CA ASN A 297 -4.42 -12.18 2.29
C ASN A 297 -4.51 -11.45 0.94
N GLU A 298 -5.69 -11.36 0.33
CA GLU A 298 -5.91 -10.58 -0.90
C GLU A 298 -5.58 -9.09 -0.73
N VAL A 299 -5.66 -8.59 0.51
CA VAL A 299 -5.31 -7.20 0.84
C VAL A 299 -3.94 -7.12 1.49
N ALA A 300 -3.61 -8.08 2.37
CA ALA A 300 -2.45 -7.99 3.26
C ALA A 300 -1.17 -8.67 2.72
N ASN A 301 -1.29 -9.76 1.95
CA ASN A 301 -0.14 -10.47 1.40
C ASN A 301 0.11 -10.08 -0.06
N ASN A 302 1.09 -9.23 -0.28
CA ASN A 302 1.30 -8.46 -1.49
C ASN A 302 2.31 -9.09 -2.46
N PRO A 303 2.21 -8.81 -3.77
CA PRO A 303 3.27 -9.14 -4.70
C PRO A 303 4.52 -8.31 -4.41
N LEU A 304 5.67 -8.96 -4.45
CA LEU A 304 6.97 -8.31 -4.32
C LEU A 304 8.00 -9.05 -5.17
N PHE A 305 8.74 -8.27 -5.97
CA PHE A 305 9.85 -8.74 -6.79
C PHE A 305 11.06 -7.87 -6.50
N ILE A 306 12.21 -8.48 -6.24
CA ILE A 306 13.46 -7.72 -6.02
C ILE A 306 14.58 -8.35 -6.84
N TRP A 307 15.20 -7.54 -7.69
CA TRP A 307 16.49 -7.79 -8.28
C TRP A 307 17.56 -7.05 -7.49
N ASP A 308 18.52 -7.78 -6.96
CA ASP A 308 19.71 -7.21 -6.31
C ASP A 308 20.96 -7.63 -7.07
N PRO A 309 21.66 -6.72 -7.77
CA PRO A 309 22.82 -7.05 -8.56
C PRO A 309 23.98 -7.60 -7.74
N ARG A 310 24.00 -7.40 -6.42
CA ARG A 310 25.03 -7.94 -5.52
C ARG A 310 24.95 -9.45 -5.39
N SER A 311 23.75 -10.01 -5.42
CA SER A 311 23.50 -11.45 -5.38
C SER A 311 23.26 -12.06 -6.76
N ALA A 312 22.70 -11.27 -7.68
CA ALA A 312 22.33 -11.64 -9.04
C ALA A 312 21.46 -12.93 -9.11
N VAL A 313 20.57 -13.10 -8.13
CA VAL A 313 19.69 -14.28 -8.05
C VAL A 313 18.50 -14.07 -8.99
N CYS A 314 18.40 -14.95 -10.00
CA CYS A 314 17.32 -14.93 -11.01
C CYS A 314 16.27 -16.02 -10.73
N GLY A 315 15.00 -15.70 -10.95
CA GLY A 315 13.88 -16.65 -11.00
C GLY A 315 13.62 -17.43 -9.71
N ALA A 316 14.16 -16.98 -8.59
CA ALA A 316 14.04 -17.66 -7.31
C ALA A 316 12.78 -17.23 -6.54
N ARG A 317 12.13 -18.19 -5.87
CA ARG A 317 11.05 -17.90 -4.92
C ARG A 317 11.57 -17.82 -3.51
N ARG A 318 11.00 -16.91 -2.71
CA ARG A 318 11.35 -16.66 -1.31
C ARG A 318 10.11 -16.85 -0.43
N GLN A 319 10.26 -17.73 0.57
CA GLN A 319 9.18 -18.08 1.50
C GLN A 319 9.26 -17.31 2.80
N SER A 320 10.42 -16.73 3.10
CA SER A 320 10.63 -15.95 4.32
C SER A 320 9.72 -14.72 4.37
N LEU A 321 9.22 -14.43 5.57
CA LEU A 321 8.31 -13.33 5.85
C LEU A 321 9.02 -11.97 5.71
N VAL A 322 8.48 -11.11 4.86
CA VAL A 322 8.96 -9.74 4.60
C VAL A 322 7.81 -8.74 4.65
N GLN A 323 8.13 -7.45 4.78
CA GLN A 323 7.14 -6.38 4.86
C GLN A 323 7.61 -5.10 4.17
N MET A 324 6.68 -4.15 3.96
CA MET A 324 6.98 -2.82 3.42
C MET A 324 8.03 -2.08 4.28
N ILE A 325 8.00 -2.23 5.60
CA ILE A 325 9.00 -1.62 6.50
C ILE A 325 10.45 -2.03 6.19
N ASP A 326 10.66 -3.11 5.45
CA ASP A 326 11.98 -3.62 5.08
C ASP A 326 12.61 -2.89 3.90
N TRP A 327 11.81 -2.13 3.12
CA TRP A 327 12.30 -1.48 1.91
C TRP A 327 13.29 -0.36 2.23
N ALA A 328 12.98 0.48 3.23
CA ALA A 328 13.89 1.56 3.66
C ALA A 328 15.27 1.03 4.12
N PRO A 329 15.37 0.09 5.08
CA PRO A 329 16.67 -0.46 5.49
C PRO A 329 17.35 -1.26 4.37
N THR A 330 16.61 -1.89 3.44
CA THR A 330 17.20 -2.58 2.27
C THR A 330 17.89 -1.60 1.33
N LEU A 331 17.28 -0.45 1.07
CA LEU A 331 17.88 0.58 0.22
C LEU A 331 19.05 1.27 0.91
N LEU A 332 18.96 1.56 2.20
CA LEU A 332 20.08 2.10 2.97
C LEU A 332 21.28 1.12 2.96
N ASP A 333 21.03 -0.17 3.21
CA ASP A 333 22.06 -1.22 3.12
C ASP A 333 22.66 -1.31 1.71
N TYR A 334 21.80 -1.28 0.69
CA TYR A 334 22.24 -1.30 -0.70
C TYR A 334 23.20 -0.13 -1.02
N PHE A 335 22.85 1.08 -0.63
CA PHE A 335 23.67 2.27 -0.82
C PHE A 335 24.77 2.45 0.25
N GLN A 336 25.01 1.42 1.08
CA GLN A 336 26.03 1.40 2.14
C GLN A 336 25.86 2.56 3.15
N GLN A 337 24.63 2.92 3.45
CA GLN A 337 24.31 3.93 4.44
C GLN A 337 23.88 3.29 5.78
N PRO A 338 24.10 3.97 6.90
CA PRO A 338 23.69 3.48 8.20
C PRO A 338 22.17 3.27 8.29
N ILE A 339 21.75 2.11 8.79
CA ILE A 339 20.36 1.85 9.18
C ILE A 339 20.17 2.45 10.57
N LEU A 340 19.15 3.27 10.74
CA LEU A 340 18.90 3.97 12.00
C LEU A 340 18.16 3.09 13.00
N ALA A 341 18.42 3.31 14.29
CA ALA A 341 17.89 2.49 15.39
C ALA A 341 16.34 2.49 15.48
N ASP A 342 15.70 3.52 14.96
CA ASP A 342 14.23 3.63 14.98
C ASP A 342 13.56 2.83 13.85
N MET A 343 14.32 2.32 12.89
CA MET A 343 13.81 1.44 11.84
C MET A 343 13.63 0.02 12.41
N GLN A 344 12.43 -0.52 12.25
CA GLN A 344 12.06 -1.87 12.72
C GLN A 344 12.17 -2.91 11.59
N GLY A 345 12.14 -2.44 10.34
CA GLY A 345 12.42 -3.25 9.16
C GLY A 345 13.86 -3.77 9.15
N GLN A 346 14.10 -4.81 8.37
CA GLN A 346 15.40 -5.47 8.23
C GLN A 346 15.85 -5.46 6.77
N PRO A 347 17.16 -5.32 6.48
CA PRO A 347 17.68 -5.44 5.12
C PRO A 347 17.39 -6.82 4.55
N LEU A 348 16.90 -6.86 3.30
CA LEU A 348 16.47 -8.10 2.65
C LEU A 348 17.58 -8.84 1.90
N ALA A 349 18.81 -8.34 1.89
CA ALA A 349 19.93 -8.93 1.12
C ALA A 349 20.11 -10.44 1.35
N LYS A 350 20.01 -10.92 2.59
CA LYS A 350 20.12 -12.34 2.94
C LYS A 350 18.94 -13.16 2.44
N ILE A 351 17.72 -12.62 2.55
CA ILE A 351 16.53 -13.30 2.04
C ILE A 351 16.63 -13.39 0.51
N ILE A 352 16.99 -12.29 -0.16
CA ILE A 352 17.16 -12.27 -1.63
C ILE A 352 18.17 -13.33 -2.06
N ALA A 353 19.32 -13.41 -1.39
CA ALA A 353 20.40 -14.35 -1.75
C ALA A 353 20.05 -15.82 -1.43
N SER A 354 19.49 -16.14 -0.26
CA SER A 354 19.42 -17.51 0.24
C SER A 354 18.15 -17.88 1.00
N ASP A 355 17.13 -17.01 1.03
CA ASP A 355 15.89 -17.18 1.81
C ASP A 355 16.12 -17.35 3.34
N GLU A 356 17.19 -16.74 3.87
CA GLU A 356 17.48 -16.74 5.31
C GLU A 356 16.51 -15.82 6.05
N PRO A 357 15.66 -16.33 6.97
CA PRO A 357 14.64 -15.53 7.64
C PRO A 357 15.23 -14.40 8.49
N VAL A 358 14.60 -13.23 8.47
CA VAL A 358 14.97 -12.05 9.27
C VAL A 358 14.02 -11.79 10.44
N ARG A 359 12.86 -12.48 10.48
CA ARG A 359 11.83 -12.31 11.52
C ARG A 359 11.03 -13.57 11.78
N GLU A 360 10.45 -13.65 12.97
CA GLU A 360 9.56 -14.74 13.38
C GLU A 360 8.07 -14.41 13.15
N GLY A 361 7.75 -13.14 13.01
CA GLY A 361 6.37 -12.67 12.82
C GLY A 361 6.29 -11.23 12.37
N ALA A 362 5.13 -10.83 11.93
CA ALA A 362 4.85 -9.51 11.38
C ALA A 362 3.52 -8.97 11.89
N LEU A 363 3.50 -7.70 12.31
CA LEU A 363 2.27 -6.95 12.59
C LEU A 363 1.74 -6.33 11.30
N PHE A 364 0.42 -6.24 11.19
CA PHE A 364 -0.21 -5.45 10.15
C PHE A 364 -1.60 -4.98 10.59
N GLY A 365 -2.06 -3.89 10.02
CA GLY A 365 -3.36 -3.37 10.36
C GLY A 365 -3.62 -1.94 9.93
N VAL A 366 -4.74 -1.42 10.38
CA VAL A 366 -5.15 -0.03 10.18
C VAL A 366 -5.42 0.63 11.52
N PHE A 367 -5.11 1.90 11.61
CA PHE A 367 -5.45 2.68 12.80
C PHE A 367 -6.95 2.57 13.11
N SER A 368 -7.30 2.24 14.33
CA SER A 368 -8.64 1.97 14.85
C SER A 368 -9.30 0.63 14.43
N GLY A 369 -8.73 -0.11 13.52
CA GLY A 369 -9.22 -1.45 13.13
C GLY A 369 -8.61 -2.58 13.95
N HIS A 370 -8.60 -3.79 13.38
CA HIS A 370 -7.88 -4.92 13.96
C HIS A 370 -6.38 -4.63 14.04
N VAL A 371 -5.73 -5.17 15.06
CA VAL A 371 -4.28 -5.37 15.06
C VAL A 371 -4.03 -6.85 14.76
N ASN A 372 -3.36 -7.10 13.64
CA ASN A 372 -3.16 -8.44 13.14
C ASN A 372 -1.71 -8.86 13.31
N VAL A 373 -1.49 -10.17 13.44
CA VAL A 373 -0.15 -10.77 13.46
C VAL A 373 -0.13 -12.04 12.63
N THR A 374 0.99 -12.25 11.92
CA THR A 374 1.26 -13.51 11.23
C THR A 374 2.67 -14.02 11.56
N ASP A 375 2.83 -15.33 11.57
CA ASP A 375 4.13 -16.02 11.60
C ASP A 375 4.48 -16.68 10.24
N GLY A 376 3.72 -16.32 9.19
CA GLY A 376 3.83 -16.90 7.85
C GLY A 376 2.93 -18.13 7.63
N ARG A 377 2.52 -18.82 8.71
CA ARG A 377 1.53 -19.91 8.64
C ARG A 377 0.19 -19.54 9.23
N TYR A 378 0.20 -18.95 10.41
CA TYR A 378 -1.03 -18.52 11.07
C TYR A 378 -1.22 -17.02 10.93
N VAL A 379 -2.47 -16.61 10.72
CA VAL A 379 -2.90 -15.22 10.78
C VAL A 379 -3.89 -15.07 11.92
N TYR A 380 -3.57 -14.20 12.88
CA TYR A 380 -4.47 -13.86 13.97
C TYR A 380 -4.86 -12.39 13.89
N MET A 381 -6.15 -12.12 13.84
CA MET A 381 -6.74 -10.79 13.73
C MET A 381 -7.45 -10.45 15.04
N ARG A 382 -6.89 -9.49 15.78
CA ARG A 382 -7.43 -9.09 17.09
C ARG A 382 -8.31 -7.85 16.96
N ALA A 383 -9.60 -8.02 17.23
CA ALA A 383 -10.59 -6.93 17.30
C ALA A 383 -10.49 -6.13 18.60
N ALA A 384 -11.01 -4.91 18.58
CA ALA A 384 -11.26 -4.16 19.79
C ALA A 384 -12.30 -4.86 20.68
N GLN A 385 -12.16 -4.69 21.99
CA GLN A 385 -13.18 -5.14 22.94
C GLN A 385 -14.46 -4.31 22.79
N PRO A 386 -15.64 -4.92 22.86
CA PRO A 386 -16.91 -4.20 22.82
C PRO A 386 -16.95 -3.06 23.86
N GLY A 387 -17.28 -1.85 23.38
CA GLY A 387 -17.32 -0.63 24.20
C GLY A 387 -15.96 0.07 24.42
N ARG A 388 -14.86 -0.49 23.89
CA ARG A 388 -13.52 0.10 23.95
C ARG A 388 -12.96 0.50 22.60
N GLU A 389 -13.75 0.49 21.55
CA GLU A 389 -13.36 0.82 20.18
C GLU A 389 -12.77 2.25 20.07
N HIS A 390 -13.20 3.13 20.98
CA HIS A 390 -12.77 4.54 21.04
C HIS A 390 -11.59 4.79 21.99
N ASP A 391 -11.04 3.75 22.64
CA ASP A 391 -9.82 3.87 23.45
C ASP A 391 -8.61 3.99 22.53
N ILE A 392 -8.52 5.10 21.78
CA ILE A 392 -7.49 5.33 20.79
C ILE A 392 -7.16 6.83 20.67
N ALA A 393 -5.91 7.15 20.36
CA ALA A 393 -5.47 8.51 20.17
C ALA A 393 -4.41 8.62 19.06
N ASN A 394 -4.38 9.76 18.40
CA ASN A 394 -3.30 10.17 17.51
C ASN A 394 -2.16 10.77 18.32
N TYR A 395 -0.92 10.32 18.05
CA TYR A 395 0.31 10.85 18.62
C TYR A 395 1.09 11.60 17.54
N THR A 396 1.29 12.92 17.72
CA THR A 396 1.79 13.77 16.64
C THR A 396 2.45 15.04 17.15
N LEU A 397 3.39 15.56 16.38
CA LEU A 397 3.88 16.96 16.48
C LEU A 397 3.36 17.82 15.32
N MET A 398 2.63 17.19 14.38
CA MET A 398 2.01 17.86 13.24
C MET A 398 0.49 17.62 13.28
N PRO A 399 -0.28 18.43 14.05
CA PRO A 399 -1.71 18.21 14.24
C PRO A 399 -2.52 18.61 13.00
N ILE A 400 -2.33 17.85 11.94
CA ILE A 400 -3.07 17.93 10.68
C ILE A 400 -3.39 16.50 10.21
N LYS A 401 -4.56 16.26 9.66
CA LYS A 401 -4.92 14.99 9.03
C LYS A 401 -4.42 14.97 7.57
N MET A 402 -4.48 13.85 6.89
CA MET A 402 -4.04 13.77 5.49
C MET A 402 -4.84 14.73 4.60
N ASN A 403 -6.16 14.63 4.62
CA ASN A 403 -7.08 15.35 3.74
C ASN A 403 -8.03 16.30 4.47
N ALA A 404 -7.68 16.71 5.68
CA ALA A 404 -8.47 17.61 6.49
C ALA A 404 -7.66 18.22 7.63
N ARG A 405 -8.20 19.24 8.24
CA ARG A 405 -7.73 19.79 9.51
C ARG A 405 -8.43 19.10 10.68
N TYR A 406 -7.81 19.09 11.85
CA TYR A 406 -8.50 18.75 13.09
C TYR A 406 -9.55 19.80 13.42
N ASP A 407 -10.69 19.36 13.93
CA ASP A 407 -11.69 20.26 14.49
C ASP A 407 -11.17 20.94 15.78
N VAL A 408 -11.64 22.16 16.05
CA VAL A 408 -11.28 22.89 17.28
C VAL A 408 -11.64 22.09 18.53
N ASP A 409 -12.78 21.38 18.52
CA ASP A 409 -13.23 20.54 19.63
C ASP A 409 -12.33 19.29 19.83
N GLU A 410 -11.76 18.75 18.77
CA GLU A 410 -10.76 17.67 18.84
C GLU A 410 -9.47 18.19 19.47
N LEU A 411 -8.99 19.35 19.00
CA LEU A 411 -7.80 20.00 19.54
C LEU A 411 -7.98 20.47 20.98
N GLY A 412 -9.19 20.88 21.37
CA GLY A 412 -9.52 21.25 22.76
C GLY A 412 -9.35 20.10 23.77
N LYS A 413 -9.24 18.87 23.32
CA LYS A 413 -9.05 17.66 24.15
C LYS A 413 -7.62 17.12 24.12
N LEU A 414 -6.70 17.82 23.45
CA LEU A 414 -5.30 17.39 23.38
C LEU A 414 -4.63 17.40 24.75
N SER A 415 -3.66 16.52 24.91
CA SER A 415 -2.76 16.49 26.05
C SER A 415 -1.34 16.20 25.58
N LEU A 416 -0.34 16.41 26.41
CA LEU A 416 1.01 15.97 26.16
C LEU A 416 1.16 14.51 26.61
N ALA A 417 1.84 13.71 25.79
CA ALA A 417 2.26 12.35 26.09
C ALA A 417 3.79 12.28 26.27
N PRO A 418 4.28 11.33 27.07
CA PRO A 418 5.71 11.05 27.15
C PRO A 418 6.30 10.70 25.78
N PRO A 419 7.62 10.83 25.59
CA PRO A 419 8.29 10.36 24.39
C PRO A 419 8.08 8.85 24.18
N PHE A 420 7.93 8.44 22.91
CA PHE A 420 8.16 7.09 22.47
C PHE A 420 9.63 6.90 22.08
N ASN A 421 10.10 5.66 21.96
CA ASN A 421 11.48 5.34 21.61
C ASN A 421 11.92 6.03 20.32
N PHE A 422 11.01 6.15 19.35
CA PHE A 422 11.26 6.73 18.03
C PHE A 422 11.06 8.26 17.96
N THR A 423 10.59 8.93 19.01
CA THR A 423 10.32 10.39 18.97
C THR A 423 11.54 11.24 19.33
N LYS A 424 12.75 10.67 19.34
CA LYS A 424 14.01 11.37 19.61
C LYS A 424 14.01 12.11 20.97
N GLY A 425 13.30 11.55 21.97
CA GLY A 425 13.13 12.17 23.29
C GLY A 425 12.11 13.31 23.36
N LEU A 426 11.40 13.58 22.28
CA LEU A 426 10.39 14.62 22.24
C LEU A 426 9.05 14.12 22.78
N GLN A 427 8.44 14.91 23.67
CA GLN A 427 7.03 14.74 24.02
C GLN A 427 6.16 15.02 22.78
N VAL A 428 5.07 14.31 22.65
CA VAL A 428 4.14 14.43 21.52
C VAL A 428 2.75 14.85 21.99
N LEU A 429 1.99 15.46 21.12
CA LEU A 429 0.57 15.71 21.34
C LEU A 429 -0.17 14.38 21.27
N ARG A 430 -1.01 14.11 22.27
CA ARG A 430 -1.98 13.03 22.28
C ARG A 430 -3.36 13.63 22.02
N ILE A 431 -3.95 13.32 20.89
CA ILE A 431 -5.27 13.80 20.46
C ILE A 431 -6.21 12.60 20.44
N PRO A 432 -7.24 12.55 21.34
CA PRO A 432 -8.23 11.46 21.31
C PRO A 432 -8.84 11.31 19.92
N ALA A 433 -8.90 10.08 19.41
CA ALA A 433 -9.44 9.79 18.10
C ALA A 433 -10.78 9.05 18.20
N ARG A 434 -11.49 8.99 17.07
CA ARG A 434 -12.69 8.19 16.90
C ARG A 434 -12.38 6.98 16.03
N GLU A 435 -13.12 5.91 16.22
CA GLU A 435 -13.07 4.78 15.31
C GLU A 435 -13.44 5.23 13.89
N LYS A 436 -12.50 5.06 12.96
CA LYS A 436 -12.68 5.44 11.56
C LYS A 436 -13.31 4.30 10.74
N TYR A 437 -12.88 3.07 11.00
CA TYR A 437 -13.28 1.87 10.27
C TYR A 437 -14.26 1.02 11.10
N LYS A 438 -15.46 1.57 11.32
CA LYS A 438 -16.48 1.04 12.24
C LYS A 438 -16.94 -0.39 11.98
N GLY A 439 -16.78 -0.92 10.80
CA GLY A 439 -17.24 -2.28 10.45
C GLY A 439 -16.29 -3.39 10.87
N VAL A 440 -14.99 -3.14 10.88
CA VAL A 440 -13.95 -4.17 11.02
C VAL A 440 -14.02 -4.88 12.38
N ASN A 441 -14.18 -4.14 13.47
CA ASN A 441 -14.24 -4.74 14.81
C ASN A 441 -15.45 -5.64 15.04
N SER A 442 -16.54 -5.48 14.25
CA SER A 442 -17.74 -6.32 14.37
C SER A 442 -17.52 -7.78 13.95
N PHE A 443 -16.43 -8.10 13.27
CA PHE A 443 -16.07 -9.49 12.91
C PHE A 443 -15.51 -10.28 14.10
N GLY A 444 -15.17 -9.62 15.22
CA GLY A 444 -14.53 -10.26 16.35
C GLY A 444 -13.09 -10.70 16.07
N HIS A 445 -12.59 -11.63 16.89
CA HIS A 445 -11.25 -12.21 16.69
C HIS A 445 -11.33 -13.32 15.66
N LEU A 446 -10.33 -13.38 14.77
CA LEU A 446 -10.25 -14.39 13.72
C LEU A 446 -8.86 -15.04 13.75
N LEU A 447 -8.80 -16.36 13.60
CA LEU A 447 -7.56 -17.13 13.50
C LEU A 447 -7.65 -18.05 12.29
N PHE A 448 -6.63 -18.05 11.43
CA PHE A 448 -6.54 -18.86 10.23
C PHE A 448 -5.24 -19.67 10.19
N ASP A 449 -5.28 -20.91 9.70
CA ASP A 449 -4.09 -21.68 9.30
C ASP A 449 -3.96 -21.64 7.77
N LEU A 450 -3.03 -20.83 7.27
CA LEU A 450 -2.86 -20.59 5.83
C LEU A 450 -2.37 -21.82 5.04
N ARG A 451 -1.83 -22.83 5.74
CA ARG A 451 -1.44 -24.08 5.09
C ARG A 451 -2.66 -24.91 4.67
N ASP A 452 -3.67 -24.93 5.52
CA ASP A 452 -4.87 -25.74 5.33
C ASP A 452 -6.01 -24.92 4.71
N ASP A 453 -6.01 -23.59 4.92
CA ASP A 453 -6.97 -22.63 4.36
C ASP A 453 -6.24 -21.34 3.86
N PRO A 454 -5.52 -21.41 2.74
CA PRO A 454 -4.79 -20.27 2.20
C PRO A 454 -5.70 -19.10 1.78
N GLN A 455 -6.99 -19.36 1.55
CA GLN A 455 -8.00 -18.36 1.18
C GLN A 455 -8.76 -17.78 2.38
N GLN A 456 -8.45 -18.19 3.60
CA GLN A 456 -9.04 -17.67 4.84
C GLN A 456 -10.59 -17.69 4.85
N GLN A 457 -11.18 -18.81 4.35
CA GLN A 457 -12.62 -18.98 4.30
C GLN A 457 -13.19 -19.50 5.63
N HIS A 458 -12.36 -20.20 6.44
CA HIS A 458 -12.79 -20.95 7.61
C HIS A 458 -11.92 -20.62 8.83
N PRO A 459 -12.32 -19.63 9.65
CA PRO A 459 -11.59 -19.35 10.90
C PRO A 459 -11.56 -20.60 11.80
N ILE A 460 -10.41 -20.88 12.40
CA ILE A 460 -10.24 -22.00 13.34
C ILE A 460 -10.36 -21.52 14.78
N HIS A 461 -10.72 -22.47 15.68
CA HIS A 461 -10.74 -22.28 17.11
C HIS A 461 -9.77 -23.27 17.76
N ASP A 462 -8.57 -22.80 18.12
CA ASP A 462 -7.55 -23.57 18.82
C ASP A 462 -6.89 -22.69 19.89
N GLU A 463 -7.23 -22.96 21.14
CA GLU A 463 -6.78 -22.16 22.29
C GLU A 463 -5.26 -22.10 22.42
N ALA A 464 -4.55 -23.17 22.08
CA ALA A 464 -3.09 -23.21 22.19
C ALA A 464 -2.42 -22.36 21.09
N ILE A 465 -2.91 -22.45 19.87
CA ILE A 465 -2.44 -21.61 18.74
C ILE A 465 -2.81 -20.16 19.01
N GLU A 466 -4.06 -19.88 19.42
CA GLU A 466 -4.48 -18.50 19.71
C GLU A 466 -3.63 -17.87 20.81
N ALA A 467 -3.37 -18.57 21.92
CA ALA A 467 -2.52 -18.10 23.00
C ALA A 467 -1.08 -17.80 22.51
N ARG A 468 -0.53 -18.64 21.64
CA ARG A 468 0.78 -18.44 21.05
C ARG A 468 0.80 -17.17 20.17
N MET A 469 -0.22 -16.98 19.33
CA MET A 469 -0.34 -15.81 18.45
C MET A 469 -0.58 -14.52 19.24
N ILE A 470 -1.35 -14.56 20.34
CA ILE A 470 -1.52 -13.44 21.26
C ILE A 470 -0.19 -13.05 21.90
N ASN A 471 0.62 -14.04 22.35
CA ASN A 471 1.93 -13.76 22.92
C ASN A 471 2.88 -13.11 21.88
N LEU A 472 2.85 -13.60 20.64
CA LEU A 472 3.59 -12.98 19.54
C LEU A 472 3.12 -11.55 19.27
N LEU A 473 1.80 -11.32 19.21
CA LEU A 473 1.20 -10.02 19.03
C LEU A 473 1.65 -9.02 20.12
N ILE A 474 1.54 -9.42 21.40
CA ILE A 474 1.95 -8.58 22.55
C ILE A 474 3.44 -8.26 22.48
N ARG A 475 4.29 -9.24 22.17
CA ARG A 475 5.74 -9.04 22.05
C ARG A 475 6.05 -8.01 20.96
N LEU A 476 5.51 -8.20 19.76
CA LEU A 476 5.74 -7.28 18.63
C LEU A 476 5.15 -5.88 18.90
N MET A 477 4.00 -5.78 19.56
CA MET A 477 3.44 -4.49 19.97
C MET A 477 4.37 -3.78 20.98
N LYS A 478 4.98 -4.49 21.93
CA LYS A 478 5.95 -3.93 22.89
C LYS A 478 7.22 -3.45 22.19
N GLU A 479 7.77 -4.27 21.28
CA GLU A 479 8.95 -3.91 20.49
C GLU A 479 8.71 -2.67 19.62
N ASN A 480 7.46 -2.42 19.25
CA ASN A 480 7.04 -1.26 18.45
C ASN A 480 6.47 -0.11 19.31
N ASP A 481 6.69 -0.14 20.61
CA ASP A 481 6.32 0.90 21.58
C ASP A 481 4.83 1.31 21.49
N ALA A 482 3.95 0.30 21.32
CA ALA A 482 2.51 0.53 21.20
C ALA A 482 1.95 1.24 22.45
N PRO A 483 1.08 2.27 22.27
CA PRO A 483 0.49 2.99 23.40
C PRO A 483 -0.32 2.09 24.32
N ALA A 484 -0.32 2.35 25.62
CA ALA A 484 -1.00 1.54 26.62
C ALA A 484 -2.52 1.37 26.36
N GLU A 485 -3.16 2.36 25.75
CA GLU A 485 -4.57 2.27 25.36
C GLU A 485 -4.83 1.22 24.26
N GLN A 486 -3.86 0.92 23.39
CA GLN A 486 -4.01 -0.14 22.41
C GLN A 486 -4.18 -1.50 23.07
N TYR A 487 -3.42 -1.79 24.14
CA TYR A 487 -3.58 -3.03 24.90
C TYR A 487 -4.95 -3.11 25.56
N ARG A 488 -5.38 -2.02 26.21
CA ARG A 488 -6.73 -1.95 26.84
C ARG A 488 -7.85 -2.11 25.79
N ARG A 489 -7.68 -1.43 24.63
CA ARG A 489 -8.64 -1.53 23.52
C ARG A 489 -8.80 -2.96 23.02
N LEU A 490 -7.70 -3.68 22.92
CA LEU A 490 -7.67 -5.07 22.43
C LEU A 490 -7.95 -6.11 23.52
N GLY A 491 -8.17 -5.70 24.79
CA GLY A 491 -8.34 -6.63 25.91
C GLY A 491 -7.11 -7.50 26.14
N LEU A 492 -5.93 -6.91 25.97
CA LEU A 492 -4.65 -7.55 26.23
C LEU A 492 -4.12 -6.99 27.56
N ASP A 493 -4.29 -7.76 28.63
CA ASP A 493 -3.73 -7.39 29.93
C ASP A 493 -2.20 -7.52 29.86
N VAL A 494 -1.54 -6.37 29.79
CA VAL A 494 -0.09 -6.31 29.92
C VAL A 494 0.20 -5.97 31.36
N VAL A 495 0.58 -6.98 32.14
CA VAL A 495 1.11 -6.82 33.48
C VAL A 495 2.49 -6.16 33.46
#